data_59bbcf66116de10b554f6d33cffe2ea6
#
_entry.id   59bbcf66116de10b554f6d33cffe2ea6
#
_cell.length_a   1.000
_cell.length_b   1.000
_cell.length_c   1.000
_cell.angle_alpha   90.00
_cell.angle_beta   90.00
_cell.angle_gamma   90.00
#
_symmetry.space_group_name_H-M   'P 1'
#
loop_
_entity.id
_entity.type
_entity.pdbx_description
1 polymer ?
#
loop_
_entity_poly.entity_id
_entity_poly.type
_entity_poly.pdbx_seq_one_letter_code
_entity_poly.pdbx_strand_id
1 'polypeptide(L)'
;MKVRNKVEYIKLFLKGVFMGIADAVPGVSGGTIALLLGIYEELISTISGLNFGLIIDLKQNGFKSFWNKLNGNFLTTLILGIGISLVSFIKISAGLLENYPLYVWSFFLGLILSTIYIIFKLIDSWNFINIFSAFFMIILSVLITSNPISGTENISLLHILVSGIIAASAMILPGISGSLILVILGVYKTLIDALDNLEIEIISSFLIGAIIGLLSFSRILKWLFNNYKNLAYSIMLGLVIGSIEKIWPWKSENIIEITNSEISLSIVLTLTGVLLILVVEKYNKN
;
A
#
# COMPACT_ATOMS: atom_id res chain seq x y z
N MET A 1 -6.64 -0.88 23.04
CA MET A 1 -6.84 -2.02 22.12
C MET A 1 -8.34 -2.18 21.83
N LYS A 2 -8.74 -2.25 20.56
CA LYS A 2 -10.16 -2.42 20.21
C LYS A 2 -10.53 -3.90 20.45
N VAL A 3 -11.47 -4.15 21.34
CA VAL A 3 -12.02 -5.50 21.55
C VAL A 3 -12.98 -5.79 20.38
N ARG A 4 -12.72 -6.87 19.65
CA ARG A 4 -13.52 -7.28 18.49
C ARG A 4 -14.28 -8.57 18.79
N ASN A 5 -15.51 -8.64 18.32
CA ASN A 5 -16.29 -9.89 18.32
C ASN A 5 -15.93 -10.75 17.08
N LYS A 6 -16.47 -11.98 16.99
CA LYS A 6 -16.17 -12.90 15.88
C LYS A 6 -16.48 -12.31 14.50
N VAL A 7 -17.59 -11.59 14.37
CA VAL A 7 -18.00 -10.97 13.10
C VAL A 7 -17.02 -9.86 12.68
N GLU A 8 -16.52 -9.08 13.65
CA GLU A 8 -15.53 -8.03 13.39
C GLU A 8 -14.17 -8.60 12.99
N TYR A 9 -13.77 -9.79 13.50
CA TYR A 9 -12.57 -10.48 13.02
C TYR A 9 -12.75 -11.02 11.60
N ILE A 10 -13.94 -11.54 11.23
CA ILE A 10 -14.21 -11.92 9.84
C ILE A 10 -14.13 -10.70 8.92
N LYS A 11 -14.73 -9.56 9.31
CA LYS A 11 -14.62 -8.30 8.57
C LYS A 11 -13.15 -7.88 8.42
N LEU A 12 -12.35 -8.00 9.48
CA LEU A 12 -10.92 -7.66 9.46
C LEU A 12 -10.14 -8.59 8.52
N PHE A 13 -10.42 -9.89 8.55
CA PHE A 13 -9.83 -10.86 7.62
C PHE A 13 -10.14 -10.49 6.16
N LEU A 14 -11.39 -10.16 5.84
CA LEU A 14 -11.79 -9.71 4.51
C LEU A 14 -11.09 -8.40 4.11
N LYS A 15 -10.89 -7.47 5.04
CA LYS A 15 -10.08 -6.27 4.80
C LYS A 15 -8.64 -6.64 4.41
N GLY A 16 -8.05 -7.62 5.10
CA GLY A 16 -6.75 -8.19 4.73
C GLY A 16 -6.75 -8.81 3.33
N VAL A 17 -7.80 -9.56 2.98
CA VAL A 17 -7.97 -10.13 1.63
C VAL A 17 -7.96 -9.04 0.56
N PHE A 18 -8.72 -7.97 0.74
CA PHE A 18 -8.72 -6.84 -0.20
C PHE A 18 -7.38 -6.13 -0.31
N MET A 19 -6.65 -5.99 0.82
CA MET A 19 -5.29 -5.45 0.80
C MET A 19 -4.34 -6.32 -0.03
N GLY A 20 -4.35 -7.65 0.18
CA GLY A 20 -3.47 -8.55 -0.57
C GLY A 20 -3.83 -8.68 -2.06
N ILE A 21 -5.11 -8.58 -2.42
CA ILE A 21 -5.53 -8.47 -3.83
C ILE A 21 -4.94 -7.20 -4.46
N ALA A 22 -4.99 -6.06 -3.76
CA ALA A 22 -4.42 -4.81 -4.24
C ALA A 22 -2.90 -4.88 -4.37
N ASP A 23 -2.21 -5.47 -3.40
CA ASP A 23 -0.75 -5.64 -3.43
C ASP A 23 -0.29 -6.62 -4.53
N ALA A 24 -1.16 -7.55 -4.97
CA ALA A 24 -0.90 -8.44 -6.10
C ALA A 24 -0.92 -7.72 -7.45
N VAL A 25 -1.46 -6.50 -7.53
CA VAL A 25 -1.54 -5.70 -8.75
C VAL A 25 -0.45 -4.63 -8.74
N PRO A 26 0.52 -4.66 -9.68
CA PRO A 26 1.57 -3.66 -9.73
C PRO A 26 1.01 -2.23 -9.84
N GLY A 27 1.50 -1.32 -9.00
CA GLY A 27 1.06 0.08 -9.01
C GLY A 27 -0.14 0.41 -8.13
N VAL A 28 -0.78 -0.59 -7.53
CA VAL A 28 -1.76 -0.40 -6.46
C VAL A 28 -1.12 -0.72 -5.12
N SER A 29 -1.57 -0.10 -4.04
CA SER A 29 -1.00 -0.27 -2.70
C SER A 29 -2.06 -0.78 -1.73
N GLY A 30 -1.75 -1.85 -0.99
CA GLY A 30 -2.56 -2.33 0.14
C GLY A 30 -2.74 -1.27 1.22
N GLY A 31 -1.77 -0.33 1.36
CA GLY A 31 -1.90 0.84 2.23
C GLY A 31 -3.09 1.74 1.83
N THR A 32 -3.32 1.91 0.53
CA THR A 32 -4.51 2.61 0.01
C THR A 32 -5.79 1.91 0.44
N ILE A 33 -5.83 0.59 0.30
CA ILE A 33 -6.99 -0.21 0.72
C ILE A 33 -7.16 -0.18 2.25
N ALA A 34 -6.09 -0.24 3.02
CA ALA A 34 -6.16 -0.10 4.48
C ALA A 34 -6.81 1.23 4.90
N LEU A 35 -6.47 2.32 4.20
CA LEU A 35 -7.04 3.64 4.44
C LEU A 35 -8.53 3.67 4.08
N LEU A 36 -8.90 3.18 2.90
CA LEU A 36 -10.29 3.06 2.45
C LEU A 36 -11.16 2.25 3.40
N LEU A 37 -10.61 1.15 3.92
CA LEU A 37 -11.31 0.24 4.83
C LEU A 37 -11.29 0.71 6.29
N GLY A 38 -10.70 1.88 6.60
CA GLY A 38 -10.68 2.50 7.91
C GLY A 38 -9.85 1.75 8.96
N ILE A 39 -8.81 1.03 8.53
CA ILE A 39 -7.88 0.31 9.43
C ILE A 39 -6.46 0.88 9.39
N TYR A 40 -6.21 1.91 8.60
CA TYR A 40 -4.87 2.44 8.38
C TYR A 40 -4.21 2.98 9.65
N GLU A 41 -4.89 3.83 10.43
CA GLU A 41 -4.32 4.39 11.66
C GLU A 41 -4.03 3.28 12.69
N GLU A 42 -4.88 2.25 12.79
CA GLU A 42 -4.64 1.10 13.66
C GLU A 42 -3.45 0.28 13.18
N LEU A 43 -3.31 0.06 11.88
CA LEU A 43 -2.17 -0.64 11.29
C LEU A 43 -0.86 0.09 11.60
N ILE A 44 -0.79 1.40 11.32
CA ILE A 44 0.38 2.23 11.62
C ILE A 44 0.69 2.24 13.12
N SER A 45 -0.34 2.39 13.97
CA SER A 45 -0.15 2.36 15.43
C SER A 45 0.39 1.02 15.90
N THR A 46 -0.07 -0.09 15.33
CA THR A 46 0.35 -1.45 15.68
C THR A 46 1.80 -1.68 15.24
N ILE A 47 2.16 -1.38 13.99
CA ILE A 47 3.54 -1.54 13.48
C ILE A 47 4.51 -0.65 14.26
N SER A 48 4.17 0.62 14.50
CA SER A 48 5.00 1.55 15.25
C SER A 48 5.20 1.14 16.71
N GLY A 49 4.31 0.32 17.26
CA GLY A 49 4.40 -0.26 18.60
C GLY A 49 5.40 -1.41 18.72
N LEU A 50 5.87 -1.96 17.61
CA LEU A 50 6.87 -3.01 17.59
C LEU A 50 8.22 -2.44 18.04
N ASN A 51 8.69 -2.86 19.22
CA ASN A 51 9.94 -2.42 19.82
C ASN A 51 10.53 -3.49 20.74
N PHE A 52 11.78 -3.32 21.14
CA PHE A 52 12.46 -4.25 22.05
C PHE A 52 11.76 -4.41 23.41
N GLY A 53 10.97 -3.42 23.86
CA GLY A 53 10.18 -3.50 25.07
C GLY A 53 9.17 -4.65 25.07
N LEU A 54 8.69 -5.08 23.88
CA LEU A 54 7.83 -6.25 23.75
C LEU A 54 8.55 -7.55 24.14
N ILE A 55 9.84 -7.67 23.84
CA ILE A 55 10.64 -8.85 24.22
C ILE A 55 10.83 -8.88 25.75
N ILE A 56 11.05 -7.72 26.36
CA ILE A 56 11.14 -7.57 27.81
C ILE A 56 9.79 -7.93 28.45
N ASP A 57 8.70 -7.44 27.90
CA ASP A 57 7.34 -7.75 28.39
C ASP A 57 7.02 -9.25 28.29
N LEU A 58 7.43 -9.91 27.21
CA LEU A 58 7.29 -11.37 27.06
C LEU A 58 7.99 -12.12 28.20
N LYS A 59 9.21 -11.68 28.58
CA LYS A 59 9.99 -12.31 29.66
C LYS A 59 9.41 -12.02 31.05
N GLN A 60 8.91 -10.80 31.28
CA GLN A 60 8.46 -10.35 32.61
C GLN A 60 6.99 -10.66 32.89
N ASN A 61 6.11 -10.48 31.89
CA ASN A 61 4.66 -10.52 32.04
C ASN A 61 3.99 -11.68 31.25
N GLY A 62 4.81 -12.49 30.57
CA GLY A 62 4.37 -13.68 29.85
C GLY A 62 3.71 -13.39 28.50
N PHE A 63 3.39 -14.49 27.80
CA PHE A 63 2.91 -14.45 26.41
C PHE A 63 1.60 -13.66 26.23
N LYS A 64 0.67 -13.75 27.18
CA LYS A 64 -0.62 -13.05 27.08
C LYS A 64 -0.48 -11.53 27.08
N SER A 65 0.42 -10.99 27.93
CA SER A 65 0.72 -9.56 27.97
C SER A 65 1.38 -9.10 26.65
N PHE A 66 2.43 -9.81 26.24
CA PHE A 66 3.11 -9.60 24.97
C PHE A 66 2.13 -9.56 23.78
N TRP A 67 1.27 -10.60 23.66
CA TRP A 67 0.31 -10.72 22.58
C TRP A 67 -0.69 -9.57 22.54
N ASN A 68 -1.15 -9.13 23.71
CA ASN A 68 -2.03 -7.98 23.81
C ASN A 68 -1.32 -6.69 23.40
N LYS A 69 -0.11 -6.42 23.91
CA LYS A 69 0.66 -5.21 23.55
C LYS A 69 1.02 -5.17 22.06
N LEU A 70 1.33 -6.32 21.49
CA LEU A 70 1.58 -6.50 20.06
C LEU A 70 0.33 -6.21 19.21
N ASN A 71 -0.88 -6.17 19.77
CA ASN A 71 -2.14 -6.26 19.05
C ASN A 71 -2.21 -7.52 18.13
N GLY A 72 -1.76 -8.65 18.70
CA GLY A 72 -1.49 -9.89 17.96
C GLY A 72 -2.69 -10.40 17.18
N ASN A 73 -3.90 -10.36 17.76
CA ASN A 73 -5.12 -10.79 17.07
C ASN A 73 -5.42 -9.93 15.83
N PHE A 74 -5.16 -8.63 15.88
CA PHE A 74 -5.31 -7.75 14.72
C PHE A 74 -4.31 -8.11 13.63
N LEU A 75 -3.02 -8.19 13.98
CA LEU A 75 -1.96 -8.48 13.03
C LEU A 75 -2.13 -9.85 12.37
N THR A 76 -2.33 -10.89 13.15
CA THR A 76 -2.47 -12.25 12.61
C THR A 76 -3.67 -12.38 11.70
N THR A 77 -4.83 -11.84 12.09
CA THR A 77 -6.04 -11.88 11.24
C THR A 77 -5.82 -11.13 9.93
N LEU A 78 -5.20 -9.95 10.00
CA LEU A 78 -4.94 -9.13 8.83
C LEU A 78 -3.91 -9.79 7.89
N ILE A 79 -2.77 -10.24 8.45
CA ILE A 79 -1.68 -10.88 7.68
C ILE A 79 -2.15 -12.18 7.04
N LEU A 80 -2.98 -12.97 7.72
CA LEU A 80 -3.57 -14.18 7.12
C LEU A 80 -4.46 -13.83 5.92
N GLY A 81 -5.28 -12.79 6.02
CA GLY A 81 -6.08 -12.32 4.90
C GLY A 81 -5.22 -11.86 3.73
N ILE A 82 -4.21 -11.03 3.99
CA ILE A 82 -3.25 -10.54 2.99
C ILE A 82 -2.51 -11.72 2.34
N GLY A 83 -1.93 -12.61 3.13
CA GLY A 83 -1.11 -13.71 2.63
C GLY A 83 -1.89 -14.69 1.74
N ILE A 84 -3.07 -15.10 2.19
CA ILE A 84 -3.92 -16.01 1.42
C ILE A 84 -4.33 -15.39 0.09
N SER A 85 -4.76 -14.12 0.10
CA SER A 85 -5.20 -13.45 -1.12
C SER A 85 -4.03 -13.12 -2.05
N LEU A 86 -2.88 -12.69 -1.53
CA LEU A 86 -1.70 -12.41 -2.33
C LEU A 86 -1.24 -13.66 -3.10
N VAL A 87 -1.07 -14.79 -2.40
CA VAL A 87 -0.65 -16.05 -3.02
C VAL A 87 -1.68 -16.57 -4.03
N SER A 88 -2.98 -16.47 -3.71
CA SER A 88 -4.04 -16.94 -4.59
C SER A 88 -4.25 -16.05 -5.80
N PHE A 89 -4.09 -14.74 -5.65
CA PHE A 89 -4.48 -13.75 -6.65
C PHE A 89 -3.32 -13.29 -7.56
N ILE A 90 -2.05 -13.53 -7.18
CA ILE A 90 -0.89 -13.07 -7.95
C ILE A 90 -0.87 -13.63 -9.38
N LYS A 91 -1.22 -14.91 -9.57
CA LYS A 91 -1.30 -15.53 -10.89
C LYS A 91 -2.54 -15.05 -11.67
N ILE A 92 -3.65 -14.85 -10.98
CA ILE A 92 -4.89 -14.35 -11.58
C ILE A 92 -4.69 -12.92 -12.05
N SER A 93 -4.08 -12.06 -11.21
CA SER A 93 -3.81 -10.65 -11.56
C SER A 93 -2.84 -10.53 -12.73
N ALA A 94 -1.80 -11.37 -12.80
CA ALA A 94 -0.88 -11.39 -13.92
C ALA A 94 -1.61 -11.73 -15.23
N GLY A 95 -2.41 -12.79 -15.25
CA GLY A 95 -3.19 -13.16 -16.43
C GLY A 95 -4.26 -12.12 -16.83
N LEU A 96 -4.89 -11.47 -15.84
CA LEU A 96 -5.85 -10.39 -16.13
C LEU A 96 -5.16 -9.15 -16.68
N LEU A 97 -3.99 -8.78 -16.19
CA LEU A 97 -3.22 -7.63 -16.68
C LEU A 97 -2.64 -7.89 -18.07
N GLU A 98 -2.28 -9.13 -18.38
CA GLU A 98 -1.77 -9.51 -19.69
C GLU A 98 -2.87 -9.50 -20.76
N ASN A 99 -4.05 -10.06 -20.45
CA ASN A 99 -5.12 -10.24 -21.44
C ASN A 99 -6.16 -9.10 -21.44
N TYR A 100 -6.34 -8.40 -20.32
CA TYR A 100 -7.40 -7.40 -20.14
C TYR A 100 -6.91 -6.14 -19.41
N PRO A 101 -5.75 -5.55 -19.77
CA PRO A 101 -5.16 -4.44 -19.04
C PRO A 101 -6.08 -3.24 -18.90
N LEU A 102 -6.77 -2.84 -19.99
CA LEU A 102 -7.70 -1.72 -20.01
C LEU A 102 -8.76 -1.84 -18.92
N TYR A 103 -9.36 -3.01 -18.77
CA TYR A 103 -10.47 -3.24 -17.83
C TYR A 103 -9.98 -3.28 -16.38
N VAL A 104 -8.82 -3.92 -16.14
CA VAL A 104 -8.20 -3.98 -14.81
C VAL A 104 -7.84 -2.58 -14.34
N TRP A 105 -7.14 -1.81 -15.17
CA TRP A 105 -6.75 -0.45 -14.81
C TRP A 105 -7.95 0.48 -14.63
N SER A 106 -9.01 0.31 -15.42
CA SER A 106 -10.25 1.09 -15.27
C SER A 106 -10.92 0.84 -13.90
N PHE A 107 -11.02 -0.41 -13.47
CA PHE A 107 -11.56 -0.74 -12.16
C PHE A 107 -10.71 -0.12 -11.03
N PHE A 108 -9.38 -0.24 -11.09
CA PHE A 108 -8.48 0.35 -10.10
C PHE A 108 -8.49 1.87 -10.11
N LEU A 109 -8.65 2.51 -11.27
CA LEU A 109 -8.87 3.95 -11.35
C LEU A 109 -10.10 4.37 -10.54
N GLY A 110 -11.20 3.62 -10.62
CA GLY A 110 -12.39 3.86 -9.81
C GLY A 110 -12.13 3.77 -8.30
N LEU A 111 -11.36 2.78 -7.86
CA LEU A 111 -10.95 2.66 -6.45
C LEU A 111 -10.11 3.87 -6.00
N ILE A 112 -9.18 4.32 -6.83
CA ILE A 112 -8.31 5.46 -6.50
C ILE A 112 -9.07 6.78 -6.50
N LEU A 113 -9.98 7.01 -7.43
CA LEU A 113 -10.85 8.21 -7.41
C LEU A 113 -11.68 8.28 -6.12
N SER A 114 -12.21 7.15 -5.67
CA SER A 114 -12.92 7.09 -4.38
C SER A 114 -11.99 7.36 -3.19
N THR A 115 -10.73 6.88 -3.26
CA THR A 115 -9.73 7.15 -2.23
C THR A 115 -9.45 8.63 -2.10
N ILE A 116 -9.27 9.33 -3.22
CA ILE A 116 -9.08 10.78 -3.28
C ILE A 116 -10.25 11.50 -2.58
N TYR A 117 -11.48 11.12 -2.91
CA TYR A 117 -12.68 11.71 -2.30
C TYR A 117 -12.73 11.48 -0.78
N ILE A 118 -12.40 10.27 -0.31
CA ILE A 118 -12.40 9.96 1.12
C ILE A 118 -11.31 10.74 1.85
N ILE A 119 -10.06 10.75 1.32
CA ILE A 119 -8.95 11.50 1.95
C ILE A 119 -9.28 12.98 1.99
N PHE A 120 -9.84 13.54 0.90
CA PHE A 120 -10.23 14.93 0.84
C PHE A 120 -11.22 15.30 1.97
N LYS A 121 -12.17 14.41 2.27
CA LYS A 121 -13.12 14.58 3.38
C LYS A 121 -12.50 14.45 4.78
N LEU A 122 -11.36 13.79 4.92
CA LEU A 122 -10.67 13.61 6.19
C LEU A 122 -9.79 14.83 6.56
N ILE A 123 -9.65 15.80 5.64
CA ILE A 123 -8.93 17.05 5.88
C ILE A 123 -9.93 18.08 6.38
N ASP A 124 -9.93 18.31 7.69
CA ASP A 124 -10.86 19.23 8.34
C ASP A 124 -10.57 20.70 8.02
N SER A 125 -9.29 21.06 7.76
CA SER A 125 -8.88 22.43 7.48
C SER A 125 -7.87 22.50 6.34
N TRP A 126 -8.14 23.38 5.39
CA TRP A 126 -7.29 23.67 4.25
C TRP A 126 -6.55 24.99 4.49
N ASN A 127 -5.34 24.88 5.04
CA ASN A 127 -4.40 25.99 5.17
C ASN A 127 -3.33 25.93 4.05
N PHE A 128 -2.55 26.99 3.94
CA PHE A 128 -1.50 27.09 2.91
C PHE A 128 -0.52 25.89 2.94
N ILE A 129 -0.13 25.43 4.14
CA ILE A 129 0.81 24.33 4.33
C ILE A 129 0.21 23.03 3.78
N ASN A 130 -1.06 22.74 4.06
CA ASN A 130 -1.75 21.54 3.61
C ASN A 130 -1.91 21.53 2.09
N ILE A 131 -2.30 22.67 1.50
CA ILE A 131 -2.43 22.81 0.04
C ILE A 131 -1.06 22.64 -0.63
N PHE A 132 -0.04 23.35 -0.13
CA PHE A 132 1.32 23.26 -0.66
C PHE A 132 1.87 21.84 -0.57
N SER A 133 1.66 21.16 0.56
CA SER A 133 2.11 19.78 0.76
C SER A 133 1.43 18.81 -0.20
N ALA A 134 0.12 18.93 -0.41
CA ALA A 134 -0.59 18.10 -1.37
C ALA A 134 -0.05 18.32 -2.79
N PHE A 135 0.12 19.58 -3.21
CA PHE A 135 0.63 19.90 -4.53
C PHE A 135 2.10 19.44 -4.72
N PHE A 136 2.96 19.66 -3.73
CA PHE A 136 4.34 19.19 -3.76
C PHE A 136 4.42 17.66 -3.91
N MET A 137 3.55 16.93 -3.18
CA MET A 137 3.53 15.48 -3.23
C MET A 137 2.93 14.93 -4.53
N ILE A 138 2.03 15.65 -5.21
CA ILE A 138 1.60 15.31 -6.57
C ILE A 138 2.82 15.34 -7.50
N ILE A 139 3.55 16.45 -7.52
CA ILE A 139 4.73 16.60 -8.39
C ILE A 139 5.77 15.52 -8.06
N LEU A 140 6.07 15.31 -6.79
CA LEU A 140 7.05 14.31 -6.36
C LEU A 140 6.63 12.91 -6.79
N SER A 141 5.36 12.54 -6.62
CA SER A 141 4.83 11.23 -7.03
C SER A 141 4.97 11.03 -8.55
N VAL A 142 4.60 12.03 -9.36
CA VAL A 142 4.76 11.97 -10.81
C VAL A 142 6.24 11.84 -11.20
N LEU A 143 7.14 12.65 -10.63
CA LEU A 143 8.58 12.57 -10.92
C LEU A 143 9.18 11.20 -10.57
N ILE A 144 8.79 10.62 -9.45
CA ILE A 144 9.23 9.29 -9.02
C ILE A 144 8.74 8.22 -10.01
N THR A 145 7.49 8.32 -10.47
CA THR A 145 6.90 7.29 -11.35
C THR A 145 7.39 7.36 -12.79
N SER A 146 7.81 8.55 -13.26
CA SER A 146 8.21 8.79 -14.66
C SER A 146 9.67 8.44 -14.98
N ASN A 147 10.55 8.27 -13.98
CA ASN A 147 11.99 8.08 -14.20
C ASN A 147 12.52 6.82 -13.51
N PRO A 148 12.31 5.63 -14.08
CA PRO A 148 12.95 4.43 -13.54
C PRO A 148 14.47 4.51 -13.74
N ILE A 149 15.24 4.23 -12.68
CA ILE A 149 16.70 4.13 -12.76
C ILE A 149 17.03 2.82 -13.49
N SER A 150 17.79 2.90 -14.58
CA SER A 150 18.29 1.71 -15.27
C SER A 150 19.17 0.90 -14.31
N GLY A 151 18.92 -0.42 -14.21
CA GLY A 151 19.63 -1.28 -13.29
C GLY A 151 21.16 -1.20 -13.46
N THR A 152 21.88 -1.13 -12.35
CA THR A 152 23.34 -1.18 -12.32
C THR A 152 23.79 -2.65 -12.31
N GLU A 153 24.81 -3.01 -13.11
CA GLU A 153 25.30 -4.38 -13.23
C GLU A 153 25.93 -4.93 -11.94
N ASN A 154 26.35 -4.06 -11.01
CA ASN A 154 26.96 -4.44 -9.74
C ASN A 154 26.20 -3.80 -8.56
N ILE A 155 25.21 -4.50 -8.04
CA ILE A 155 24.41 -4.03 -6.90
C ILE A 155 25.06 -4.50 -5.58
N SER A 156 25.51 -3.54 -4.76
CA SER A 156 26.10 -3.87 -3.45
C SER A 156 25.01 -4.26 -2.43
N LEU A 157 25.39 -5.07 -1.42
CA LEU A 157 24.47 -5.43 -0.32
C LEU A 157 23.95 -4.20 0.43
N LEU A 158 24.74 -3.13 0.53
CA LEU A 158 24.30 -1.85 1.10
C LEU A 158 23.21 -1.20 0.27
N HIS A 159 23.32 -1.24 -1.06
CA HIS A 159 22.27 -0.74 -1.97
C HIS A 159 20.96 -1.55 -1.79
N ILE A 160 21.05 -2.88 -1.67
CA ILE A 160 19.91 -3.76 -1.39
C ILE A 160 19.26 -3.40 -0.04
N LEU A 161 20.06 -3.21 1.01
CA LEU A 161 19.56 -2.82 2.34
C LEU A 161 18.83 -1.47 2.31
N VAL A 162 19.44 -0.45 1.69
CA VAL A 162 18.83 0.88 1.55
C VAL A 162 17.55 0.82 0.71
N SER A 163 17.57 0.02 -0.35
CA SER A 163 16.37 -0.21 -1.18
C SER A 163 15.24 -0.86 -0.39
N GLY A 164 15.58 -1.80 0.51
CA GLY A 164 14.61 -2.39 1.44
C GLY A 164 14.00 -1.36 2.40
N ILE A 165 14.84 -0.46 2.96
CA ILE A 165 14.37 0.63 3.82
C ILE A 165 13.37 1.52 3.08
N ILE A 166 13.72 1.98 1.88
CA ILE A 166 12.90 2.92 1.11
C ILE A 166 11.62 2.25 0.62
N ALA A 167 11.72 1.03 0.05
CA ALA A 167 10.57 0.32 -0.48
C ALA A 167 9.54 -0.04 0.59
N ALA A 168 9.99 -0.55 1.76
CA ALA A 168 9.09 -0.86 2.86
C ALA A 168 8.45 0.40 3.49
N SER A 169 9.20 1.51 3.55
CA SER A 169 8.65 2.81 3.97
C SER A 169 7.59 3.31 2.98
N ALA A 170 7.84 3.18 1.69
CA ALA A 170 6.91 3.60 0.64
C ALA A 170 5.66 2.73 0.59
N MET A 171 5.77 1.42 0.83
CA MET A 171 4.65 0.47 0.83
C MET A 171 3.56 0.80 1.86
N ILE A 172 3.94 1.44 2.98
CA ILE A 172 2.97 1.88 3.98
C ILE A 172 2.16 3.06 3.44
N LEU A 173 2.76 3.94 2.62
CA LEU A 173 2.08 5.13 2.11
C LEU A 173 1.00 4.75 1.10
N PRO A 174 -0.21 5.30 1.24
CA PRO A 174 -1.22 5.18 0.20
C PRO A 174 -0.74 5.81 -1.11
N GLY A 175 -1.01 5.15 -2.24
CA GLY A 175 -0.67 5.65 -3.58
C GLY A 175 0.73 5.29 -4.07
N ILE A 176 1.58 4.67 -3.24
CA ILE A 176 2.91 4.21 -3.66
C ILE A 176 3.00 2.69 -3.50
N SER A 177 3.47 2.02 -4.55
CA SER A 177 3.74 0.58 -4.51
C SER A 177 5.21 0.32 -4.18
N GLY A 178 5.47 -0.55 -3.19
CA GLY A 178 6.83 -0.94 -2.83
C GLY A 178 7.58 -1.61 -3.98
N SER A 179 6.92 -2.45 -4.77
CA SER A 179 7.51 -3.08 -5.96
C SER A 179 7.93 -2.06 -7.01
N LEU A 180 7.15 -0.98 -7.19
CA LEU A 180 7.52 0.12 -8.07
C LEU A 180 8.81 0.79 -7.60
N ILE A 181 8.94 1.06 -6.30
CA ILE A 181 10.15 1.64 -5.72
C ILE A 181 11.35 0.73 -5.99
N LEU A 182 11.21 -0.58 -5.87
CA LEU A 182 12.28 -1.53 -6.18
C LEU A 182 12.68 -1.50 -7.66
N VAL A 183 11.71 -1.35 -8.57
CA VAL A 183 11.98 -1.16 -10.00
C VAL A 183 12.73 0.14 -10.24
N ILE A 184 12.29 1.25 -9.63
CA ILE A 184 12.94 2.57 -9.74
C ILE A 184 14.38 2.51 -9.23
N LEU A 185 14.62 1.81 -8.12
CA LEU A 185 15.96 1.64 -7.55
C LEU A 185 16.82 0.60 -8.30
N GLY A 186 16.29 -0.04 -9.34
CA GLY A 186 16.99 -1.01 -10.17
C GLY A 186 17.25 -2.37 -9.52
N VAL A 187 16.66 -2.64 -8.33
CA VAL A 187 16.92 -3.86 -7.54
C VAL A 187 15.85 -4.94 -7.68
N TYR A 188 14.73 -4.64 -8.34
CA TYR A 188 13.60 -5.57 -8.41
C TYR A 188 13.97 -6.93 -9.01
N LYS A 189 14.65 -6.92 -10.18
CA LYS A 189 15.08 -8.15 -10.84
C LYS A 189 16.07 -8.94 -9.97
N THR A 190 17.07 -8.25 -9.40
CA THR A 190 18.06 -8.89 -8.51
C THR A 190 17.40 -9.59 -7.32
N LEU A 191 16.33 -9.01 -6.75
CA LEU A 191 15.60 -9.65 -5.66
C LEU A 191 14.80 -10.87 -6.13
N ILE A 192 14.21 -10.84 -7.32
CA ILE A 192 13.51 -12.01 -7.87
C ILE A 192 14.51 -13.12 -8.14
N ASP A 193 15.63 -12.83 -8.82
CA ASP A 193 16.67 -13.79 -9.11
C ASP A 193 17.26 -14.39 -7.81
N ALA A 194 17.46 -13.55 -6.78
CA ALA A 194 17.93 -13.99 -5.48
C ALA A 194 16.93 -14.91 -4.75
N LEU A 195 15.63 -14.70 -4.91
CA LEU A 195 14.59 -15.59 -4.36
C LEU A 195 14.58 -16.94 -5.08
N ASP A 196 14.70 -16.94 -6.41
CA ASP A 196 14.72 -18.17 -7.22
C ASP A 196 15.96 -19.00 -6.95
N ASN A 197 17.13 -18.35 -6.76
CA ASN A 197 18.41 -18.99 -6.50
C ASN A 197 18.71 -19.21 -5.00
N LEU A 198 17.81 -18.76 -4.09
CA LEU A 198 17.99 -18.80 -2.63
C LEU A 198 19.27 -18.11 -2.15
N GLU A 199 19.58 -16.92 -2.70
CA GLU A 199 20.75 -16.12 -2.31
C GLU A 199 20.52 -15.42 -0.97
N ILE A 200 20.83 -16.14 0.13
CA ILE A 200 20.52 -15.74 1.51
C ILE A 200 21.09 -14.35 1.86
N GLU A 201 22.26 -13.98 1.36
CA GLU A 201 22.90 -12.68 1.65
C GLU A 201 22.05 -11.51 1.12
N ILE A 202 21.58 -11.60 -0.12
CA ILE A 202 20.75 -10.56 -0.75
C ILE A 202 19.38 -10.51 -0.05
N ILE A 203 18.74 -11.67 0.15
CA ILE A 203 17.44 -11.77 0.79
C ILE A 203 17.49 -11.21 2.22
N SER A 204 18.52 -11.61 3.00
CA SER A 204 18.63 -11.13 4.39
C SER A 204 18.93 -9.64 4.47
N SER A 205 19.81 -9.11 3.61
CA SER A 205 20.10 -7.68 3.52
C SER A 205 18.84 -6.88 3.23
N PHE A 206 18.05 -7.32 2.24
CA PHE A 206 16.75 -6.70 1.92
C PHE A 206 15.77 -6.75 3.09
N LEU A 207 15.59 -7.91 3.73
CA LEU A 207 14.66 -8.07 4.84
C LEU A 207 15.04 -7.22 6.04
N ILE A 208 16.33 -7.12 6.38
CA ILE A 208 16.83 -6.23 7.44
C ILE A 208 16.48 -4.77 7.10
N GLY A 209 16.76 -4.34 5.87
CA GLY A 209 16.39 -3.01 5.41
C GLY A 209 14.89 -2.77 5.49
N ALA A 210 14.08 -3.71 5.02
CA ALA A 210 12.62 -3.61 5.04
C ALA A 210 12.07 -3.49 6.48
N ILE A 211 12.59 -4.27 7.43
CA ILE A 211 12.20 -4.17 8.84
C ILE A 211 12.56 -2.79 9.42
N ILE A 212 13.78 -2.31 9.16
CA ILE A 212 14.23 -0.98 9.62
C ILE A 212 13.32 0.11 9.02
N GLY A 213 13.06 0.07 7.71
CA GLY A 213 12.21 1.03 7.03
C GLY A 213 10.78 1.02 7.58
N LEU A 214 10.17 -0.16 7.67
CA LEU A 214 8.81 -0.34 8.17
C LEU A 214 8.66 0.21 9.61
N LEU A 215 9.57 -0.14 10.51
CA LEU A 215 9.51 0.26 11.91
C LEU A 215 9.81 1.74 12.14
N SER A 216 10.82 2.28 11.46
CA SER A 216 11.19 3.70 11.60
C SER A 216 10.12 4.60 10.98
N PHE A 217 9.71 4.30 9.77
CA PHE A 217 8.76 5.13 9.04
C PHE A 217 7.34 5.08 9.64
N SER A 218 6.90 3.93 10.13
CA SER A 218 5.61 3.84 10.85
C SER A 218 5.56 4.71 12.11
N ARG A 219 6.70 4.90 12.81
CA ARG A 219 6.79 5.83 13.96
C ARG A 219 6.69 7.28 13.53
N ILE A 220 7.35 7.63 12.41
CA ILE A 220 7.25 8.97 11.81
C ILE A 220 5.80 9.25 11.42
N LEU A 221 5.13 8.32 10.73
CA LEU A 221 3.73 8.46 10.35
C LEU A 221 2.81 8.58 11.56
N LYS A 222 3.00 7.75 12.58
CA LYS A 222 2.21 7.84 13.82
C LYS A 222 2.38 9.20 14.50
N TRP A 223 3.61 9.69 14.58
CA TRP A 223 3.88 11.04 15.10
C TRP A 223 3.19 12.12 14.27
N LEU A 224 3.24 12.01 12.94
CA LEU A 224 2.61 12.93 12.01
C LEU A 224 1.07 12.93 12.20
N PHE A 225 0.45 11.75 12.30
CA PHE A 225 -0.98 11.65 12.55
C PHE A 225 -1.41 12.22 13.89
N ASN A 226 -0.60 12.01 14.94
CA ASN A 226 -0.92 12.49 16.27
C ASN A 226 -0.79 14.02 16.41
N ASN A 227 0.14 14.64 15.68
CA ASN A 227 0.46 16.07 15.84
C ASN A 227 -0.05 16.93 14.67
N TYR A 228 -0.14 16.37 13.45
CA TYR A 228 -0.43 17.11 12.21
C TYR A 228 -1.32 16.29 11.28
N LYS A 229 -2.50 15.87 11.77
CA LYS A 229 -3.39 14.95 11.08
C LYS A 229 -3.79 15.45 9.67
N ASN A 230 -4.17 16.72 9.55
CA ASN A 230 -4.53 17.32 8.26
C ASN A 230 -3.36 17.34 7.26
N LEU A 231 -2.13 17.60 7.75
CA LEU A 231 -0.93 17.55 6.93
C LEU A 231 -0.65 16.12 6.46
N ALA A 232 -0.80 15.12 7.33
CA ALA A 232 -0.66 13.70 6.96
C ALA A 232 -1.60 13.33 5.82
N TYR A 233 -2.88 13.66 5.94
CA TYR A 233 -3.85 13.39 4.88
C TYR A 233 -3.59 14.20 3.61
N SER A 234 -3.10 15.44 3.72
CA SER A 234 -2.73 16.25 2.54
C SER A 234 -1.56 15.66 1.76
N ILE A 235 -0.54 15.17 2.46
CA ILE A 235 0.59 14.43 1.88
C ILE A 235 0.07 13.17 1.16
N MET A 236 -0.77 12.38 1.82
CA MET A 236 -1.35 11.17 1.23
C MET A 236 -2.23 11.46 0.03
N LEU A 237 -3.05 12.52 0.09
CA LEU A 237 -3.87 12.98 -1.03
C LEU A 237 -3.01 13.28 -2.26
N GLY A 238 -1.91 14.02 -2.06
CA GLY A 238 -0.98 14.34 -3.14
C GLY A 238 -0.35 13.09 -3.77
N LEU A 239 0.10 12.14 -2.95
CA LEU A 239 0.68 10.88 -3.42
C LEU A 239 -0.33 10.05 -4.23
N VAL A 240 -1.57 9.94 -3.75
CA VAL A 240 -2.63 9.17 -4.42
C VAL A 240 -3.04 9.84 -5.74
N ILE A 241 -3.17 11.18 -5.77
CA ILE A 241 -3.45 11.91 -7.03
C ILE A 241 -2.31 11.71 -8.02
N GLY A 242 -1.06 11.85 -7.59
CA GLY A 242 0.11 11.67 -8.46
C GLY A 242 0.28 10.24 -9.00
N SER A 243 -0.26 9.23 -8.30
CA SER A 243 -0.23 7.85 -8.78
C SER A 243 -1.21 7.55 -9.92
N ILE A 244 -2.18 8.44 -10.20
CA ILE A 244 -3.17 8.26 -11.29
C ILE A 244 -2.48 8.08 -12.64
N GLU A 245 -1.43 8.84 -12.92
CA GLU A 245 -0.71 8.76 -14.20
C GLU A 245 -0.27 7.33 -14.52
N LYS A 246 0.19 6.59 -13.51
CA LYS A 246 0.68 5.22 -13.68
C LYS A 246 -0.42 4.24 -14.02
N ILE A 247 -1.59 4.41 -13.41
CA ILE A 247 -2.73 3.49 -13.56
C ILE A 247 -3.74 3.96 -14.61
N TRP A 248 -3.41 5.03 -15.35
CA TRP A 248 -4.30 5.57 -16.37
C TRP A 248 -4.59 4.53 -17.46
N PRO A 249 -5.86 4.07 -17.61
CA PRO A 249 -6.17 2.92 -18.45
C PRO A 249 -6.04 3.23 -19.95
N TRP A 250 -6.16 4.49 -20.34
CA TRP A 250 -6.12 4.91 -21.74
C TRP A 250 -4.74 5.46 -22.15
N LYS A 251 -3.64 4.78 -21.78
CA LYS A 251 -2.30 5.12 -22.27
C LYS A 251 -2.14 4.68 -23.73
N SER A 252 -1.45 5.52 -24.51
CA SER A 252 -1.23 5.32 -25.95
C SER A 252 -0.51 4.02 -26.32
N GLU A 253 0.29 3.46 -25.42
CA GLU A 253 0.99 2.18 -25.62
C GLU A 253 0.03 0.98 -25.72
N ASN A 254 -1.18 1.10 -25.18
CA ASN A 254 -2.21 0.06 -25.17
C ASN A 254 -3.34 0.35 -26.18
N ILE A 255 -3.25 1.44 -26.94
CA ILE A 255 -4.32 1.91 -27.84
C ILE A 255 -3.88 1.63 -29.27
N ILE A 256 -4.11 0.39 -29.75
CA ILE A 256 -4.01 0.13 -31.18
C ILE A 256 -5.33 0.47 -31.88
N GLU A 257 -6.45 0.36 -31.30
CA GLU A 257 -7.79 0.88 -31.68
C GLU A 257 -8.79 0.49 -30.59
N ILE A 258 -9.03 1.39 -29.63
CA ILE A 258 -10.09 1.12 -28.65
C ILE A 258 -11.43 1.33 -29.32
N THR A 259 -12.25 0.31 -29.35
CA THR A 259 -13.63 0.39 -29.84
C THR A 259 -14.54 1.14 -28.86
N ASN A 260 -15.62 1.72 -29.37
CA ASN A 260 -16.61 2.41 -28.52
C ASN A 260 -17.19 1.49 -27.42
N SER A 261 -17.30 0.19 -27.68
CA SER A 261 -17.74 -0.80 -26.70
C SER A 261 -16.73 -1.01 -25.56
N GLU A 262 -15.44 -1.00 -25.86
CA GLU A 262 -14.38 -1.11 -24.84
C GLU A 262 -14.29 0.14 -23.97
N ILE A 263 -14.45 1.33 -24.55
CA ILE A 263 -14.55 2.58 -23.79
C ILE A 263 -15.77 2.52 -22.84
N SER A 264 -16.93 2.11 -23.35
CA SER A 264 -18.14 2.01 -22.52
C SER A 264 -17.95 1.04 -21.35
N LEU A 265 -17.37 -0.13 -21.59
CA LEU A 265 -17.11 -1.12 -20.55
C LEU A 265 -16.07 -0.62 -19.54
N SER A 266 -15.01 0.06 -19.98
CA SER A 266 -14.00 0.63 -19.10
C SER A 266 -14.59 1.71 -18.17
N ILE A 267 -15.50 2.54 -18.65
CA ILE A 267 -16.23 3.52 -17.84
C ILE A 267 -17.12 2.81 -16.81
N VAL A 268 -17.85 1.77 -17.22
CA VAL A 268 -18.68 0.98 -16.29
C VAL A 268 -17.84 0.35 -15.18
N LEU A 269 -16.67 -0.20 -15.50
CA LEU A 269 -15.75 -0.77 -14.51
C LEU A 269 -15.19 0.28 -13.59
N THR A 270 -14.85 1.47 -14.07
CA THR A 270 -14.44 2.61 -13.24
C THR A 270 -15.56 2.99 -12.25
N LEU A 271 -16.78 3.12 -12.74
CA LEU A 271 -17.94 3.40 -11.87
C LEU A 271 -18.20 2.28 -10.86
N THR A 272 -18.01 1.03 -11.25
CA THR A 272 -18.12 -0.12 -10.34
C THR A 272 -17.09 -0.04 -9.22
N GLY A 273 -15.83 0.31 -9.54
CA GLY A 273 -14.79 0.56 -8.53
C GLY A 273 -15.17 1.68 -7.57
N VAL A 274 -15.71 2.79 -8.08
CA VAL A 274 -16.21 3.90 -7.25
C VAL A 274 -17.34 3.44 -6.33
N LEU A 275 -18.36 2.79 -6.87
CA LEU A 275 -19.53 2.35 -6.12
C LEU A 275 -19.16 1.34 -5.02
N LEU A 276 -18.26 0.40 -5.31
CA LEU A 276 -17.79 -0.58 -4.33
C LEU A 276 -17.24 0.11 -3.08
N ILE A 277 -16.40 1.10 -3.23
CA ILE A 277 -15.80 1.81 -2.10
C ILE A 277 -16.82 2.67 -1.36
N LEU A 278 -17.72 3.36 -2.06
CA LEU A 278 -18.75 4.16 -1.40
C LEU A 278 -19.72 3.29 -0.57
N VAL A 279 -20.03 2.09 -1.06
CA VAL A 279 -20.83 1.11 -0.31
C VAL A 279 -20.06 0.66 0.94
N VAL A 280 -18.77 0.31 0.81
CA VAL A 280 -17.94 -0.09 1.95
C VAL A 280 -17.80 1.04 2.98
N GLU A 281 -17.61 2.30 2.55
CA GLU A 281 -17.56 3.45 3.45
C GLU A 281 -18.86 3.59 4.25
N LYS A 282 -20.01 3.46 3.58
CA LYS A 282 -21.30 3.51 4.24
C LYS A 282 -21.49 2.44 5.31
N TYR A 283 -21.06 1.19 5.01
CA TYR A 283 -21.12 0.08 5.98
C TYR A 283 -20.13 0.21 7.14
N ASN A 284 -19.02 0.90 6.96
CA ASN A 284 -18.04 1.14 8.04
C ASN A 284 -18.49 2.26 9.02
N LYS A 285 -19.43 3.12 8.63
CA LYS A 285 -19.97 4.21 9.47
C LYS A 285 -21.16 3.79 10.33
N ASN A 286 -21.78 2.66 10.02
CA ASN A 286 -22.83 2.01 10.80
C ASN A 286 -22.25 0.89 11.67
#